data_242cc7c6d0f6a9a3dbe88b2852eab6d1
#
_entry.id   242cc7c6d0f6a9a3dbe88b2852eab6d1
#
_cell.length_a   1.000
_cell.length_b   1.000
_cell.length_c   1.000
_cell.angle_alpha   90.00
_cell.angle_beta   90.00
_cell.angle_gamma   90.00
#
_symmetry.space_group_name_H-M   'P 1'
#
loop_
_entity.id
_entity.type
_entity.pdbx_description
1 polymer ?
#
loop_
_entity_poly.entity_id
_entity_poly.type
_entity_poly.pdbx_seq_one_letter_code
_entity_poly.pdbx_strand_id
1 'polypeptide(L)'
;VGDYTQAMMDLGATLCTRSNPACGVCPVHGDCAALSRGEVERYPGRKPKKEKPLRETTMVLAVADGAVYLERRPASGIWGGLWSFPEVSDVGDWCAEQLNVEAVTVENWDTLRHSFSHYDLDIAPVVVRIDAVSSKVADYDDSTWYRPGDAPPGGIAAPVMRLIETLSNTDELRNHG
;
A
#
# COMPACT_ATOMS: atom_id res chain seq x y z
N VAL A 1 19.66 -6.46 31.87
CA VAL A 1 18.42 -5.82 31.35
C VAL A 1 17.96 -6.52 30.06
N GLY A 2 18.88 -6.87 29.13
CA GLY A 2 18.54 -7.53 27.89
C GLY A 2 17.83 -8.86 28.07
N ASP A 3 18.37 -9.75 28.87
CA ASP A 3 17.82 -11.12 29.06
C ASP A 3 16.43 -11.09 29.71
N TYR A 4 16.19 -10.19 30.65
CA TYR A 4 14.87 -10.04 31.23
C TYR A 4 13.84 -9.55 30.24
N THR A 5 14.20 -8.55 29.43
CA THR A 5 13.30 -8.02 28.39
C THR A 5 12.99 -9.10 27.36
N GLN A 6 13.98 -9.86 26.93
CA GLN A 6 13.80 -10.96 26.00
C GLN A 6 12.89 -12.05 26.59
N ALA A 7 13.15 -12.47 27.82
CA ALA A 7 12.33 -13.48 28.49
C ALA A 7 10.86 -13.06 28.63
N MET A 8 10.59 -11.78 28.89
CA MET A 8 9.22 -11.26 28.96
C MET A 8 8.54 -11.24 27.60
N MET A 9 9.29 -10.92 26.52
CA MET A 9 8.76 -10.99 25.15
C MET A 9 8.45 -12.44 24.75
N ASP A 10 9.36 -13.36 25.05
CA ASP A 10 9.20 -14.80 24.73
C ASP A 10 8.02 -15.39 25.51
N LEU A 11 7.87 -15.05 26.80
CA LEU A 11 6.72 -15.46 27.60
C LEU A 11 5.40 -15.00 26.98
N GLY A 12 5.33 -13.74 26.53
CA GLY A 12 4.15 -13.16 25.91
C GLY A 12 3.85 -13.74 24.51
N ALA A 13 4.89 -14.13 23.79
CA ALA A 13 4.76 -14.69 22.44
C ALA A 13 4.37 -16.19 22.43
N THR A 14 4.85 -16.96 23.43
CA THR A 14 4.75 -18.43 23.40
C THR A 14 3.78 -19.02 24.43
N LEU A 15 3.70 -18.45 25.64
CA LEU A 15 2.91 -19.01 26.73
C LEU A 15 1.74 -18.12 27.15
N CYS A 16 1.99 -16.84 27.44
CA CYS A 16 0.97 -15.91 27.91
C CYS A 16 0.27 -15.23 26.71
N THR A 17 -0.25 -16.05 25.80
CA THR A 17 -0.92 -15.58 24.59
C THR A 17 -2.34 -15.07 24.90
N ARG A 18 -2.83 -14.16 24.07
CA ARG A 18 -4.14 -13.53 24.24
C ARG A 18 -5.32 -14.50 24.21
N SER A 19 -5.19 -15.52 23.38
CA SER A 19 -6.21 -16.55 23.23
C SER A 19 -5.63 -17.87 23.67
N ASN A 20 -6.25 -18.51 24.66
CA ASN A 20 -5.84 -19.80 25.20
C ASN A 20 -4.39 -19.83 25.77
N PRO A 21 -4.08 -19.03 26.80
CA PRO A 21 -2.75 -19.01 27.41
C PRO A 21 -2.42 -20.34 28.10
N ALA A 22 -1.17 -20.79 27.95
CA ALA A 22 -0.67 -22.04 28.52
C ALA A 22 -0.25 -21.87 30.00
N CYS A 23 -1.17 -21.50 30.87
CA CYS A 23 -0.90 -21.16 32.27
C CYS A 23 -0.28 -22.33 33.07
N GLY A 24 -0.67 -23.56 32.75
CA GLY A 24 -0.19 -24.76 33.48
C GLY A 24 1.30 -25.02 33.33
N VAL A 25 1.94 -24.53 32.25
CA VAL A 25 3.39 -24.70 32.01
C VAL A 25 4.13 -23.35 32.08
N CYS A 26 3.46 -22.30 32.55
CA CYS A 26 4.05 -20.98 32.67
C CYS A 26 5.04 -20.94 33.86
N PRO A 27 6.29 -20.52 33.68
CA PRO A 27 7.29 -20.50 34.74
C PRO A 27 6.97 -19.55 35.91
N VAL A 28 6.06 -18.58 35.66
CA VAL A 28 5.63 -17.60 36.69
C VAL A 28 4.19 -17.83 37.16
N HIS A 29 3.63 -19.03 36.94
CA HIS A 29 2.24 -19.31 37.30
C HIS A 29 1.94 -19.15 38.77
N GLY A 30 2.90 -19.50 39.67
CA GLY A 30 2.74 -19.40 41.10
C GLY A 30 2.57 -17.99 41.64
N ASP A 31 3.16 -17.00 40.94
CA ASP A 31 3.12 -15.58 41.34
C ASP A 31 2.16 -14.77 40.41
N CYS A 32 1.42 -15.45 39.54
CA CYS A 32 0.56 -14.76 38.60
C CYS A 32 -0.75 -14.29 39.23
N ALA A 33 -0.87 -12.98 39.43
CA ALA A 33 -2.08 -12.36 39.98
C ALA A 33 -3.33 -12.57 39.12
N ALA A 34 -3.19 -12.63 37.81
CA ALA A 34 -4.33 -12.87 36.92
C ALA A 34 -4.84 -14.32 37.07
N LEU A 35 -3.94 -15.29 37.18
CA LEU A 35 -4.30 -16.69 37.39
C LEU A 35 -4.96 -16.90 38.74
N SER A 36 -4.38 -16.34 39.81
CA SER A 36 -4.90 -16.47 41.19
C SER A 36 -6.32 -15.87 41.34
N ARG A 37 -6.67 -14.88 40.51
CA ARG A 37 -7.99 -14.24 40.50
C ARG A 37 -8.97 -14.86 39.49
N GLY A 38 -8.54 -15.82 38.68
CA GLY A 38 -9.36 -16.39 37.61
C GLY A 38 -9.65 -15.40 36.47
N GLU A 39 -8.81 -14.38 36.29
CA GLU A 39 -9.03 -13.26 35.35
C GLU A 39 -8.09 -13.30 34.15
N VAL A 40 -7.50 -14.42 33.83
CA VAL A 40 -6.47 -14.53 32.77
C VAL A 40 -6.95 -14.02 31.43
N GLU A 41 -8.21 -14.27 31.06
CA GLU A 41 -8.82 -13.82 29.79
C GLU A 41 -8.98 -12.30 29.67
N ARG A 42 -8.87 -11.58 30.81
CA ARG A 42 -8.92 -10.12 30.82
C ARG A 42 -7.58 -9.47 30.44
N TYR A 43 -6.51 -10.28 30.38
CA TYR A 43 -5.16 -9.80 30.10
C TYR A 43 -4.55 -10.48 28.86
N PRO A 44 -3.83 -9.71 28.00
CA PRO A 44 -3.72 -8.25 28.05
C PRO A 44 -5.04 -7.55 27.78
N GLY A 45 -5.30 -6.45 28.48
CA GLY A 45 -6.50 -5.63 28.28
C GLY A 45 -6.61 -5.16 26.82
N ARG A 46 -7.82 -5.08 26.31
CA ARG A 46 -8.06 -4.56 24.94
C ARG A 46 -7.79 -3.06 24.94
N LYS A 47 -6.84 -2.61 24.14
CA LYS A 47 -6.73 -1.18 23.85
C LYS A 47 -7.99 -0.74 23.10
N PRO A 48 -8.61 0.40 23.48
CA PRO A 48 -9.70 0.95 22.69
C PRO A 48 -9.24 1.15 21.24
N LYS A 49 -10.08 0.69 20.30
CA LYS A 49 -9.81 0.84 18.87
C LYS A 49 -9.95 2.33 18.57
N LYS A 50 -8.85 3.02 18.32
CA LYS A 50 -8.90 4.40 17.83
C LYS A 50 -9.44 4.37 16.42
N GLU A 51 -10.39 5.23 16.12
CA GLU A 51 -10.81 5.47 14.75
C GLU A 51 -9.61 6.00 13.97
N LYS A 52 -9.39 5.40 12.82
CA LYS A 52 -8.33 5.84 11.92
C LYS A 52 -8.86 6.98 11.05
N PRO A 53 -8.14 8.10 10.94
CA PRO A 53 -8.52 9.12 9.97
C PRO A 53 -8.51 8.53 8.57
N LEU A 54 -9.47 8.95 7.75
CA LEU A 54 -9.54 8.63 6.33
C LEU A 54 -8.83 9.74 5.55
N ARG A 55 -8.03 9.34 4.57
CA ARG A 55 -7.42 10.21 3.57
C ARG A 55 -7.86 9.73 2.20
N GLU A 56 -7.92 10.65 1.26
CA GLU A 56 -8.31 10.37 -0.12
C GLU A 56 -7.23 10.88 -1.07
N THR A 57 -7.02 10.16 -2.16
CA THR A 57 -6.12 10.57 -3.24
C THR A 57 -6.64 10.07 -4.58
N THR A 58 -6.39 10.83 -5.65
CA THR A 58 -6.63 10.38 -7.01
C THR A 58 -5.31 9.93 -7.62
N MET A 59 -5.26 8.70 -8.14
CA MET A 59 -4.12 8.16 -8.87
C MET A 59 -4.42 8.10 -10.36
N VAL A 60 -3.54 8.67 -11.18
CA VAL A 60 -3.65 8.62 -12.64
C VAL A 60 -2.92 7.39 -13.16
N LEU A 61 -3.69 6.49 -13.76
CA LEU A 61 -3.18 5.30 -14.44
C LEU A 61 -3.05 5.61 -15.93
N ALA A 62 -1.98 6.35 -16.30
CA ALA A 62 -1.73 6.65 -17.70
C ALA A 62 -1.21 5.41 -18.41
N VAL A 63 -1.89 5.04 -19.52
CA VAL A 63 -1.62 3.84 -20.33
C VAL A 63 -1.34 4.23 -21.75
N ALA A 64 -0.22 3.77 -22.31
CA ALA A 64 0.14 3.94 -23.70
C ALA A 64 0.98 2.74 -24.19
N ASP A 65 0.73 2.25 -25.37
CA ASP A 65 1.52 1.18 -26.02
C ASP A 65 1.77 -0.06 -25.13
N GLY A 66 0.79 -0.41 -24.29
CA GLY A 66 0.89 -1.54 -23.34
C GLY A 66 1.81 -1.30 -22.14
N ALA A 67 2.20 -0.05 -21.91
CA ALA A 67 2.96 0.38 -20.74
C ALA A 67 2.14 1.31 -19.86
N VAL A 68 2.51 1.42 -18.59
CA VAL A 68 1.93 2.34 -17.59
C VAL A 68 2.98 3.35 -17.16
N TYR A 69 2.57 4.59 -16.96
CA TYR A 69 3.45 5.64 -16.46
C TYR A 69 3.56 5.57 -14.95
N LEU A 70 4.78 5.53 -14.45
CA LEU A 70 5.08 5.52 -13.02
C LEU A 70 6.05 6.64 -12.67
N GLU A 71 5.90 7.17 -11.46
CA GLU A 71 6.80 8.14 -10.87
C GLU A 71 7.42 7.60 -9.58
N ARG A 72 8.68 7.94 -9.34
CA ARG A 72 9.35 7.62 -8.10
C ARG A 72 8.95 8.63 -7.03
N ARG A 73 8.42 8.14 -5.93
CA ARG A 73 8.01 9.02 -4.82
C ARG A 73 9.24 9.66 -4.14
N PRO A 74 9.07 10.88 -3.60
CA PRO A 74 10.10 11.49 -2.77
C PRO A 74 10.58 10.54 -1.67
N ALA A 75 11.83 10.63 -1.27
CA ALA A 75 12.42 9.72 -0.26
C ALA A 75 11.71 9.79 1.10
N SER A 76 11.02 10.89 1.40
CA SER A 76 10.24 11.07 2.64
C SER A 76 8.74 10.86 2.39
N GLY A 77 8.04 10.43 3.44
CA GLY A 77 6.58 10.22 3.39
C GLY A 77 6.17 8.79 3.13
N ILE A 78 4.91 8.61 2.72
CA ILE A 78 4.33 7.29 2.47
C ILE A 78 4.93 6.72 1.20
N TRP A 79 5.35 5.43 1.29
CA TRP A 79 6.01 4.73 0.18
C TRP A 79 7.23 5.48 -0.37
N GLY A 80 7.95 6.20 0.51
CA GLY A 80 9.12 6.99 0.12
C GLY A 80 10.13 6.20 -0.69
N GLY A 81 10.54 6.75 -1.84
CA GLY A 81 11.46 6.13 -2.78
C GLY A 81 10.90 4.97 -3.61
N LEU A 82 9.64 4.53 -3.37
CA LEU A 82 8.97 3.53 -4.20
C LEU A 82 8.38 4.16 -5.45
N TRP A 83 8.19 3.34 -6.48
CA TRP A 83 7.47 3.70 -7.68
C TRP A 83 5.97 3.62 -7.46
N SER A 84 5.25 4.61 -7.96
CA SER A 84 3.80 4.78 -7.79
C SER A 84 3.20 5.42 -9.02
N PHE A 85 1.89 5.28 -9.18
CA PHE A 85 1.13 6.16 -10.08
C PHE A 85 1.17 7.60 -9.56
N PRO A 86 1.14 8.61 -10.44
CA PRO A 86 1.01 10.01 -10.06
C PRO A 86 -0.22 10.25 -9.19
N GLU A 87 -0.05 10.99 -8.10
CA GLU A 87 -1.14 11.47 -7.25
C GLU A 87 -1.45 12.93 -7.62
N VAL A 88 -2.68 13.19 -8.05
CA VAL A 88 -3.06 14.48 -8.62
C VAL A 88 -4.34 15.04 -7.99
N SER A 89 -4.49 16.35 -8.04
CA SER A 89 -5.74 17.03 -7.70
C SER A 89 -6.67 17.19 -8.91
N ASP A 90 -6.10 17.36 -10.11
CA ASP A 90 -6.83 17.42 -11.37
C ASP A 90 -6.12 16.58 -12.44
N VAL A 91 -6.88 15.67 -13.05
CA VAL A 91 -6.37 14.72 -14.05
C VAL A 91 -6.10 15.42 -15.38
N GLY A 92 -6.97 16.36 -15.77
CA GLY A 92 -6.85 17.10 -17.03
C GLY A 92 -5.62 18.00 -17.05
N ASP A 93 -5.43 18.76 -15.98
CA ASP A 93 -4.26 19.63 -15.81
C ASP A 93 -2.97 18.80 -15.85
N TRP A 94 -2.94 17.68 -15.11
CA TRP A 94 -1.78 16.79 -15.12
C TRP A 94 -1.48 16.22 -16.51
N CYS A 95 -2.50 15.77 -17.26
CA CYS A 95 -2.32 15.27 -18.62
C CYS A 95 -1.76 16.34 -19.56
N ALA A 96 -2.27 17.57 -19.47
CA ALA A 96 -1.80 18.67 -20.30
C ALA A 96 -0.34 19.04 -19.98
N GLU A 97 0.02 19.12 -18.70
CA GLU A 97 1.34 19.55 -18.25
C GLU A 97 2.42 18.47 -18.44
N GLN A 98 2.12 17.22 -18.06
CA GLN A 98 3.11 16.15 -18.04
C GLN A 98 3.17 15.38 -19.36
N LEU A 99 2.04 15.16 -19.99
CA LEU A 99 1.95 14.33 -21.20
C LEU A 99 1.76 15.17 -22.46
N ASN A 100 1.46 16.46 -22.34
CA ASN A 100 1.16 17.37 -23.45
C ASN A 100 0.03 16.82 -24.33
N VAL A 101 -1.00 16.24 -23.73
CA VAL A 101 -2.18 15.70 -24.40
C VAL A 101 -3.45 16.38 -23.88
N GLU A 102 -4.35 16.78 -24.80
CA GLU A 102 -5.63 17.43 -24.46
C GLU A 102 -6.81 16.46 -24.49
N ALA A 103 -6.75 15.46 -25.36
CA ALA A 103 -7.84 14.53 -25.56
C ALA A 103 -7.41 13.11 -25.18
N VAL A 104 -8.00 12.62 -24.10
CA VAL A 104 -7.76 11.28 -23.59
C VAL A 104 -9.08 10.62 -23.24
N THR A 105 -9.13 9.31 -23.41
CA THR A 105 -10.22 8.52 -22.84
C THR A 105 -9.96 8.41 -21.35
N VAL A 106 -10.91 8.87 -20.55
CA VAL A 106 -10.82 8.83 -19.09
C VAL A 106 -11.86 7.85 -18.55
N GLU A 107 -11.43 6.92 -17.74
CA GLU A 107 -12.27 5.94 -17.07
C GLU A 107 -12.01 5.95 -15.57
N ASN A 108 -13.07 6.12 -14.77
CA ASN A 108 -12.97 6.07 -13.31
C ASN A 108 -13.21 4.63 -12.84
N TRP A 109 -12.32 4.11 -12.02
CA TRP A 109 -12.46 2.82 -11.39
C TRP A 109 -12.98 2.94 -9.97
N ASP A 110 -13.43 1.80 -9.43
CA ASP A 110 -13.86 1.72 -8.03
C ASP A 110 -12.72 2.08 -7.08
N THR A 111 -13.06 2.79 -6.01
CA THR A 111 -12.12 3.21 -4.98
C THR A 111 -11.44 2.01 -4.33
N LEU A 112 -10.12 2.01 -4.31
CA LEU A 112 -9.29 1.03 -3.64
C LEU A 112 -8.89 1.52 -2.25
N ARG A 113 -9.39 0.86 -1.19
CA ARG A 113 -8.96 1.16 0.18
C ARG A 113 -7.68 0.45 0.56
N HIS A 114 -6.71 1.22 1.05
CA HIS A 114 -5.48 0.72 1.63
C HIS A 114 -5.36 1.18 3.10
N SER A 115 -5.18 0.21 4.02
CA SER A 115 -5.12 0.51 5.46
C SER A 115 -3.69 0.52 5.96
N PHE A 116 -3.28 1.65 6.50
CA PHE A 116 -2.04 1.78 7.28
C PHE A 116 -2.30 1.56 8.78
N SER A 117 -1.25 1.53 9.59
CA SER A 117 -1.40 1.38 11.04
C SER A 117 -2.13 2.56 11.70
N HIS A 118 -2.03 3.76 11.14
CA HIS A 118 -2.47 5.02 11.73
C HIS A 118 -3.53 5.81 10.93
N TYR A 119 -3.82 5.43 9.68
CA TYR A 119 -4.91 5.97 8.86
C TYR A 119 -5.32 4.98 7.77
N ASP A 120 -6.46 5.22 7.15
CA ASP A 120 -6.92 4.54 5.95
C ASP A 120 -6.79 5.49 4.76
N LEU A 121 -6.40 4.97 3.59
CA LEU A 121 -6.27 5.71 2.34
C LEU A 121 -7.25 5.15 1.32
N ASP A 122 -8.16 5.99 0.86
CA ASP A 122 -9.02 5.71 -0.28
C ASP A 122 -8.34 6.28 -1.54
N ILE A 123 -8.01 5.38 -2.44
CA ILE A 123 -7.39 5.68 -3.72
C ILE A 123 -8.50 5.64 -4.77
N ALA A 124 -8.74 6.75 -5.46
CA ALA A 124 -9.60 6.83 -6.64
C ALA A 124 -8.74 6.65 -7.90
N PRO A 125 -8.74 5.47 -8.53
CA PRO A 125 -7.94 5.25 -9.73
C PRO A 125 -8.68 5.83 -10.94
N VAL A 126 -7.94 6.58 -11.77
CA VAL A 126 -8.45 7.15 -13.02
C VAL A 126 -7.55 6.68 -14.15
N VAL A 127 -8.08 5.82 -15.02
CA VAL A 127 -7.36 5.32 -16.19
C VAL A 127 -7.42 6.36 -17.29
N VAL A 128 -6.26 6.71 -17.82
CA VAL A 128 -6.09 7.67 -18.91
C VAL A 128 -5.39 6.96 -20.05
N ARG A 129 -6.05 6.85 -21.21
CA ARG A 129 -5.47 6.22 -22.40
C ARG A 129 -4.93 7.27 -23.36
N ILE A 130 -3.72 7.04 -23.82
CA ILE A 130 -2.99 7.92 -24.73
C ILE A 130 -2.66 7.11 -25.98
N ASP A 131 -2.97 7.65 -27.17
CA ASP A 131 -2.80 6.94 -28.45
C ASP A 131 -1.33 6.67 -28.82
N ALA A 132 -0.39 7.47 -28.29
CA ALA A 132 1.04 7.23 -28.47
C ALA A 132 1.86 7.98 -27.43
N VAL A 133 2.93 7.37 -26.95
CA VAL A 133 3.93 8.04 -26.11
C VAL A 133 4.64 9.11 -26.95
N SER A 134 4.39 10.37 -26.65
CA SER A 134 5.19 11.44 -27.23
C SER A 134 6.64 11.25 -26.82
N SER A 135 7.59 11.27 -27.76
CA SER A 135 9.03 11.13 -27.50
C SER A 135 9.61 12.18 -26.53
N LYS A 136 8.79 13.12 -26.08
CA LYS A 136 9.15 14.13 -25.08
C LYS A 136 8.89 13.70 -23.63
N VAL A 137 8.12 12.65 -23.41
CA VAL A 137 8.02 12.01 -22.09
C VAL A 137 9.21 11.07 -21.96
N ALA A 138 10.40 11.66 -21.88
CA ALA A 138 11.65 10.93 -21.72
C ALA A 138 11.66 10.26 -20.33
N ASP A 139 12.28 9.09 -20.24
CA ASP A 139 12.68 8.51 -18.96
C ASP A 139 13.56 9.51 -18.23
N TYR A 140 13.00 10.17 -17.22
CA TYR A 140 13.75 10.91 -16.24
C TYR A 140 14.13 9.96 -15.11
N ASP A 141 15.16 10.28 -14.33
CA ASP A 141 15.60 9.45 -13.19
C ASP A 141 14.48 9.08 -12.21
N ASP A 142 13.38 9.86 -12.19
CA ASP A 142 12.25 9.71 -11.28
C ASP A 142 10.90 9.42 -11.99
N SER A 143 10.90 9.12 -13.31
CA SER A 143 9.69 8.72 -14.03
C SER A 143 9.99 7.73 -15.15
N THR A 144 9.07 6.81 -15.43
CA THR A 144 9.25 5.78 -16.46
C THR A 144 7.94 5.23 -16.99
N TRP A 145 7.98 4.74 -18.23
CA TRP A 145 6.93 3.89 -18.79
C TRP A 145 7.28 2.42 -18.52
N TYR A 146 6.59 1.83 -17.56
CA TYR A 146 6.77 0.44 -17.15
C TYR A 146 5.82 -0.48 -17.90
N ARG A 147 6.36 -1.48 -18.57
CA ARG A 147 5.56 -2.54 -19.20
C ARG A 147 5.39 -3.70 -18.21
N PRO A 148 4.14 -4.05 -17.83
CA PRO A 148 3.91 -5.21 -16.97
C PRO A 148 4.46 -6.48 -17.58
N GLY A 149 5.24 -7.22 -16.79
CA GLY A 149 5.97 -8.41 -17.26
C GLY A 149 7.48 -8.18 -17.42
N ASP A 150 7.92 -6.94 -17.57
CA ASP A 150 9.34 -6.59 -17.55
C ASP A 150 9.87 -6.52 -16.10
N ALA A 151 11.19 -6.43 -15.96
CA ALA A 151 11.79 -6.17 -14.66
C ALA A 151 11.31 -4.79 -14.15
N PRO A 152 10.77 -4.70 -12.93
CA PRO A 152 10.29 -3.42 -12.40
C PRO A 152 11.45 -2.43 -12.21
N PRO A 153 11.22 -1.13 -12.37
CA PRO A 153 12.25 -0.09 -12.26
C PRO A 153 12.81 0.03 -10.83
N GLY A 154 12.15 -0.60 -9.87
CA GLY A 154 12.52 -0.64 -8.46
C GLY A 154 11.38 -1.20 -7.62
N GLY A 155 11.37 -0.91 -6.31
CA GLY A 155 10.26 -1.29 -5.46
C GLY A 155 8.98 -0.53 -5.84
N ILE A 156 7.87 -1.22 -6.04
CA ILE A 156 6.56 -0.64 -6.36
C ILE A 156 5.67 -0.76 -5.11
N ALA A 157 4.88 0.30 -4.81
CA ALA A 157 3.95 0.27 -3.69
C ALA A 157 2.85 -0.80 -3.88
N ALA A 158 2.50 -1.51 -2.81
CA ALA A 158 1.58 -2.67 -2.89
C ALA A 158 0.21 -2.35 -3.55
N PRO A 159 -0.48 -1.24 -3.25
CA PRO A 159 -1.73 -0.94 -3.95
C PRO A 159 -1.51 -0.60 -5.43
N VAL A 160 -0.36 -0.02 -5.80
CA VAL A 160 0.01 0.24 -7.19
C VAL A 160 0.17 -1.06 -7.97
N MET A 161 0.85 -2.06 -7.39
CA MET A 161 0.95 -3.40 -8.00
C MET A 161 -0.42 -4.03 -8.26
N ARG A 162 -1.36 -3.91 -7.31
CA ARG A 162 -2.74 -4.42 -7.51
C ARG A 162 -3.44 -3.72 -8.69
N LEU A 163 -3.27 -2.41 -8.81
CA LEU A 163 -3.85 -1.66 -9.93
C LEU A 163 -3.22 -2.07 -11.26
N ILE A 164 -1.90 -2.28 -11.32
CA ILE A 164 -1.21 -2.80 -12.50
C ILE A 164 -1.70 -4.21 -12.88
N GLU A 165 -1.87 -5.09 -11.91
CA GLU A 165 -2.42 -6.44 -12.12
C GLU A 165 -3.86 -6.38 -12.65
N THR A 166 -4.68 -5.46 -12.14
CA THR A 166 -6.04 -5.25 -12.63
C THR A 166 -6.03 -4.74 -14.07
N LEU A 167 -5.20 -3.76 -14.40
CA LEU A 167 -5.00 -3.27 -15.78
C LEU A 167 -4.55 -4.39 -16.73
N SER A 168 -3.67 -5.28 -16.28
CA SER A 168 -3.17 -6.39 -17.08
C SER A 168 -4.22 -7.48 -17.33
N ASN A 169 -5.21 -7.59 -16.45
CA ASN A 169 -6.30 -8.57 -16.58
C ASN A 169 -7.49 -8.03 -17.39
N THR A 170 -7.69 -6.74 -17.42
CA THR A 170 -8.54 -6.08 -18.40
C THR A 170 -7.75 -6.08 -19.72
N ASP A 171 -8.38 -6.35 -20.88
CA ASP A 171 -7.71 -6.40 -22.21
C ASP A 171 -6.95 -5.12 -22.61
N GLU A 172 -6.80 -4.20 -21.70
CA GLU A 172 -6.30 -2.85 -21.84
C GLU A 172 -4.79 -2.77 -22.13
N LEU A 173 -4.02 -3.73 -21.64
CA LEU A 173 -2.58 -3.83 -21.92
C LEU A 173 -2.26 -4.89 -22.99
N ARG A 174 -3.27 -5.66 -23.45
CA ARG A 174 -3.07 -6.78 -24.40
C ARG A 174 -3.22 -6.41 -25.87
N ASN A 175 -3.84 -5.28 -26.19
CA ASN A 175 -4.17 -4.93 -27.57
C ASN A 175 -3.13 -4.04 -28.23
N HIS A 176 -1.90 -4.52 -28.42
CA HIS A 176 -1.00 -4.01 -29.47
C HIS A 176 0.11 -5.05 -29.69
N GLY A 177 -0.24 -6.12 -30.38
CA GLY A 177 0.68 -7.09 -30.96
C GLY A 177 0.47 -7.12 -32.47
#